data_ea86c532bea9c45940c6b741b54a26b8
#
_entry.id   ea86c532bea9c45940c6b741b54a26b8
#
_cell.length_a   1.000
_cell.length_b   1.000
_cell.length_c   1.000
_cell.angle_alpha   90.00
_cell.angle_beta   90.00
_cell.angle_gamma   90.00
#
_symmetry.space_group_name_H-M   'P 1'
#
loop_
_entity.id
_entity.type
_entity.pdbx_description
1 polymer ?
#
loop_
_entity_poly.entity_id
_entity_poly.type
_entity_poly.pdbx_seq_one_letter_code
_entity_poly.pdbx_strand_id
1 'polypeptide(L)'
;MTTKYITMNIKLSYHWAAAALLAIATGCSNDNITPETKPDSGKPETTQVSFIAGNEGTRTSLNYDKEDFYWEDGDRIFVEDDDHTFHASSNAVSGSKVSHFKFMMPGKYTANDYIVYYPGKNGTNNQVTISANQTQTEPDNTLHFGTSGDCGTGKATRQTNGQYTFKLNHSATYLCFKPTFDHPLASTYVTKIEVTADQPIAGSYTLGTDGKLTGTGSSTTITLNLKGTGSYAKGFPMQNDATAKKCAAGRMFMVMMPGKYKLTVKYYVTDTETQVSGVITKKFPAFEYGANDYYDIPSALNIKYYGDDYYTWDAKKDYWYGHKNDQPKEMGIPGSNYPTSADADRWFNPAKFPAKASHTAKDCPNVNEIMWYCKKGDPHWDDTTLWTVWQHLYTGGMWFKKASVIAKENGEANAAALKSKSPDGKDRTSKGEFETPPNNTSITQKVPDDRSKYFFLPAIGYYAAGKLTDFGGHGRYWTSTPYPYDKNISYNLYFHAHDVVVSNGSDRWNGYRLWTSE
;
A
#
# COMPACT_ATOMS: atom_id res chain seq x y z
N MET A 1 -26.33 -3.51 -6.32
CA MET A 1 -25.46 -3.69 -5.13
C MET A 1 -24.85 -5.08 -5.21
N THR A 2 -23.63 -5.18 -5.68
CA THR A 2 -22.90 -6.46 -5.77
C THR A 2 -21.83 -6.42 -4.70
N THR A 3 -22.08 -7.12 -3.61
CA THR A 3 -21.14 -7.29 -2.50
C THR A 3 -19.96 -8.11 -3.02
N LYS A 4 -18.84 -7.48 -3.32
CA LYS A 4 -17.59 -8.18 -3.60
C LYS A 4 -17.07 -8.78 -2.30
N TYR A 5 -17.17 -10.08 -2.16
CA TYR A 5 -16.49 -10.82 -1.09
C TYR A 5 -14.99 -10.64 -1.23
N ILE A 6 -14.34 -10.16 -0.18
CA ILE A 6 -12.89 -10.13 -0.06
C ILE A 6 -12.48 -11.57 0.24
N THR A 7 -11.95 -12.27 -0.76
CA THR A 7 -11.36 -13.60 -0.55
C THR A 7 -9.99 -13.38 0.09
N MET A 8 -9.90 -13.57 1.40
CA MET A 8 -8.62 -13.75 2.08
C MET A 8 -8.13 -15.16 1.71
N ASN A 9 -7.01 -15.26 1.03
CA ASN A 9 -6.34 -16.55 0.84
C ASN A 9 -5.68 -16.91 2.17
N ILE A 10 -6.28 -17.87 2.87
CA ILE A 10 -5.71 -18.49 4.07
C ILE A 10 -4.84 -19.63 3.59
N LYS A 11 -3.53 -19.53 3.80
CA LYS A 11 -2.66 -20.69 3.68
C LYS A 11 -2.72 -21.46 5.00
N LEU A 12 -3.58 -22.46 5.06
CA LEU A 12 -3.61 -23.41 6.18
C LEU A 12 -2.46 -24.41 5.99
N SER A 13 -1.54 -24.48 6.93
CA SER A 13 -0.56 -25.56 6.98
C SER A 13 -1.24 -26.84 7.45
N TYR A 14 -1.44 -27.79 6.52
CA TYR A 14 -1.89 -29.13 6.89
C TYR A 14 -0.74 -29.91 7.51
N HIS A 15 -0.84 -30.22 8.78
CA HIS A 15 0.08 -31.14 9.46
C HIS A 15 -0.21 -32.58 9.01
N TRP A 16 0.57 -33.10 8.07
CA TRP A 16 0.63 -34.54 7.82
C TRP A 16 1.64 -35.16 8.78
N ALA A 17 1.13 -35.94 9.71
CA ALA A 17 1.96 -36.82 10.52
C ALA A 17 2.45 -37.98 9.62
N ALA A 18 3.66 -37.86 9.10
CA ALA A 18 4.36 -38.97 8.45
C ALA A 18 5.46 -39.47 9.40
N ALA A 19 5.26 -40.68 9.91
CA ALA A 19 6.30 -41.41 10.61
C ALA A 19 7.39 -41.80 9.61
N ALA A 20 8.58 -41.23 9.70
CA ALA A 20 9.74 -41.62 8.90
C ALA A 20 10.84 -42.21 9.77
N LEU A 21 11.31 -43.39 9.34
CA LEU A 21 12.39 -44.20 9.92
C LEU A 21 13.70 -43.42 10.03
N LEU A 22 14.37 -43.58 11.17
CA LEU A 22 15.75 -43.15 11.41
C LEU A 22 16.71 -43.86 10.45
N ALA A 23 17.48 -43.08 9.70
CA ALA A 23 18.76 -43.51 9.15
C ALA A 23 19.87 -42.68 9.82
N ILE A 24 20.68 -43.34 10.61
CA ILE A 24 21.83 -42.74 11.30
C ILE A 24 22.95 -42.59 10.27
N ALA A 25 23.31 -41.37 9.91
CA ALA A 25 24.58 -41.08 9.24
C ALA A 25 25.56 -40.49 10.25
N THR A 26 26.57 -41.28 10.61
CA THR A 26 27.72 -40.85 11.42
C THR A 26 28.64 -40.01 10.54
N GLY A 27 28.65 -38.69 10.78
CA GLY A 27 29.67 -37.79 10.27
C GLY A 27 30.70 -37.48 11.37
N CYS A 28 31.89 -38.01 11.23
CA CYS A 28 33.04 -37.69 12.10
C CYS A 28 33.52 -36.28 11.77
N SER A 29 33.51 -35.36 12.72
CA SER A 29 34.39 -34.21 12.71
C SER A 29 35.53 -34.43 13.73
N ASN A 30 36.74 -34.33 13.21
CA ASN A 30 38.00 -34.47 13.96
C ASN A 30 38.19 -33.23 14.84
N ASP A 31 38.06 -33.40 16.14
CA ASP A 31 38.63 -32.47 17.10
C ASP A 31 39.79 -33.16 17.83
N ASN A 32 41.00 -32.74 17.48
CA ASN A 32 42.20 -33.06 18.24
C ASN A 32 42.16 -32.34 19.58
N ILE A 33 41.90 -33.08 20.65
CA ILE A 33 42.09 -32.59 22.02
C ILE A 33 43.35 -33.25 22.57
N THR A 34 44.40 -32.45 22.74
CA THR A 34 45.57 -32.80 23.57
C THR A 34 45.19 -32.61 25.03
N PRO A 35 45.45 -33.59 25.93
CA PRO A 35 45.19 -33.40 27.34
C PRO A 35 46.37 -32.72 28.01
N GLU A 36 46.24 -31.48 28.47
CA GLU A 36 47.11 -30.90 29.48
C GLU A 36 46.43 -30.94 30.85
N THR A 37 47.01 -31.76 31.74
CA THR A 37 46.68 -31.76 33.13
C THR A 37 47.39 -30.63 33.87
N LYS A 38 46.65 -29.77 34.57
CA LYS A 38 47.02 -29.13 35.82
C LYS A 38 45.81 -28.77 36.65
N PRO A 39 45.77 -29.03 37.95
CA PRO A 39 44.65 -28.65 38.80
C PRO A 39 44.85 -27.23 39.26
N ASP A 40 43.80 -26.40 39.02
CA ASP A 40 43.67 -25.10 39.69
C ASP A 40 42.33 -25.01 40.42
N SER A 41 42.44 -24.39 41.55
CA SER A 41 41.54 -24.37 42.67
C SER A 41 40.24 -23.61 42.41
N GLY A 42 39.10 -24.23 42.69
CA GLY A 42 38.02 -23.58 43.40
C GLY A 42 37.17 -22.56 42.65
N LYS A 43 36.50 -22.97 41.54
CA LYS A 43 35.25 -22.39 41.13
C LYS A 43 34.24 -23.52 40.92
N PRO A 44 32.99 -23.45 41.42
CA PRO A 44 32.03 -24.51 41.13
C PRO A 44 31.82 -24.54 39.62
N GLU A 45 32.19 -25.67 38.96
CA GLU A 45 31.76 -25.95 37.59
C GLU A 45 30.23 -25.95 37.59
N THR A 46 29.63 -24.92 37.08
CA THR A 46 28.21 -24.92 36.73
C THR A 46 28.04 -25.93 35.61
N THR A 47 27.56 -27.11 35.94
CA THR A 47 27.26 -28.19 34.99
C THR A 47 26.21 -27.65 34.01
N GLN A 48 26.63 -27.36 32.79
CA GLN A 48 25.73 -26.89 31.75
C GLN A 48 25.04 -28.07 31.06
N VAL A 49 23.72 -28.00 30.90
CA VAL A 49 22.93 -29.03 30.24
C VAL A 49 22.59 -28.58 28.82
N SER A 50 22.64 -29.51 27.87
CA SER A 50 22.38 -29.21 26.45
C SER A 50 20.91 -29.33 26.10
N PHE A 51 20.36 -28.27 25.50
CA PHE A 51 19.03 -28.24 24.88
C PHE A 51 19.20 -28.06 23.39
N ILE A 52 18.72 -29.00 22.60
CA ILE A 52 18.91 -29.04 21.15
C ILE A 52 17.60 -28.77 20.47
N ALA A 53 17.57 -27.69 19.68
CA ALA A 53 16.46 -27.40 18.79
C ALA A 53 16.43 -28.42 17.64
N GLY A 54 15.30 -29.13 17.46
CA GLY A 54 15.16 -30.23 16.49
C GLY A 54 14.98 -29.76 15.03
N ASN A 55 14.91 -30.73 14.11
CA ASN A 55 15.03 -30.56 12.65
C ASN A 55 13.90 -29.85 11.92
N GLU A 56 12.72 -29.67 12.49
CA GLU A 56 11.57 -29.08 11.78
C GLU A 56 10.82 -28.10 12.66
N GLY A 57 10.66 -26.86 12.17
CA GLY A 57 9.70 -25.89 12.68
C GLY A 57 10.08 -25.13 13.97
N THR A 58 11.38 -24.96 14.30
CA THR A 58 11.83 -24.23 15.50
C THR A 58 12.72 -23.06 15.15
N ARG A 59 12.16 -21.88 14.74
CA ARG A 59 13.00 -20.85 14.15
C ARG A 59 12.36 -19.47 14.24
N THR A 60 13.13 -18.39 14.17
CA THR A 60 12.74 -17.00 14.46
C THR A 60 12.70 -16.06 13.24
N SER A 61 13.16 -16.54 12.07
CA SER A 61 12.90 -15.88 10.78
C SER A 61 12.22 -16.87 9.83
N LEU A 62 11.22 -16.38 9.09
CA LEU A 62 10.37 -17.16 8.22
C LEU A 62 10.87 -17.14 6.77
N ASN A 63 11.11 -18.30 6.18
CA ASN A 63 11.09 -18.43 4.72
C ASN A 63 9.63 -18.59 4.27
N TYR A 64 9.02 -17.50 3.86
CA TYR A 64 7.58 -17.45 3.55
C TYR A 64 7.14 -18.46 2.48
N ASP A 65 7.98 -18.73 1.47
CA ASP A 65 7.64 -19.63 0.35
C ASP A 65 7.75 -21.12 0.73
N LYS A 66 8.59 -21.44 1.76
CA LYS A 66 8.79 -22.81 2.24
C LYS A 66 8.12 -23.10 3.57
N GLU A 67 7.55 -22.05 4.21
CA GLU A 67 6.97 -22.11 5.55
C GLU A 67 7.97 -22.56 6.63
N ASP A 68 9.28 -22.35 6.38
CA ASP A 68 10.37 -22.71 7.27
C ASP A 68 10.82 -21.50 8.10
N PHE A 69 10.92 -21.68 9.40
CA PHE A 69 11.55 -20.70 10.30
C PHE A 69 13.01 -21.04 10.56
N TYR A 70 13.86 -20.05 10.83
CA TYR A 70 15.30 -20.18 11.12
C TYR A 70 15.69 -19.40 12.36
N TRP A 71 16.61 -19.96 13.17
CA TRP A 71 17.27 -19.20 14.23
C TRP A 71 18.17 -18.13 13.61
N GLU A 72 18.20 -16.96 14.27
CA GLU A 72 18.99 -15.82 13.83
C GLU A 72 20.05 -15.45 14.86
N ASP A 73 21.09 -14.76 14.41
CA ASP A 73 22.20 -14.33 15.26
C ASP A 73 21.72 -13.63 16.53
N GLY A 74 22.25 -14.04 17.67
CA GLY A 74 21.89 -13.50 18.98
C GLY A 74 20.66 -14.13 19.64
N ASP A 75 19.93 -15.04 19.00
CA ASP A 75 18.78 -15.71 19.62
C ASP A 75 19.20 -16.56 20.82
N ARG A 76 18.38 -16.52 21.87
CA ARG A 76 18.55 -17.30 23.13
C ARG A 76 17.23 -17.92 23.54
N ILE A 77 17.29 -19.01 24.29
CA ILE A 77 16.15 -19.63 24.95
C ILE A 77 16.21 -19.42 26.46
N PHE A 78 15.07 -19.56 27.10
CA PHE A 78 14.90 -19.50 28.54
C PHE A 78 14.23 -20.79 29.03
N VAL A 79 14.70 -21.33 30.17
CA VAL A 79 14.11 -22.52 30.80
C VAL A 79 14.13 -22.30 32.31
N GLU A 80 13.03 -22.65 32.98
CA GLU A 80 12.95 -22.71 34.43
C GLU A 80 13.56 -24.06 34.92
N ASP A 81 14.50 -24.02 35.84
CA ASP A 81 15.19 -25.19 36.36
C ASP A 81 14.44 -25.85 37.53
N ASP A 82 15.04 -26.92 38.12
CA ASP A 82 14.44 -27.65 39.24
C ASP A 82 14.27 -26.80 40.52
N ASP A 83 15.00 -25.70 40.64
CA ASP A 83 14.93 -24.75 41.75
C ASP A 83 13.98 -23.57 41.46
N HIS A 84 13.13 -23.69 40.42
CA HIS A 84 12.18 -22.70 39.98
C HIS A 84 12.81 -21.34 39.58
N THR A 85 14.04 -21.40 39.06
CA THR A 85 14.75 -20.21 38.57
C THR A 85 14.83 -20.23 37.05
N PHE A 86 14.45 -19.12 36.43
CA PHE A 86 14.61 -18.95 34.98
C PHE A 86 16.07 -18.68 34.63
N HIS A 87 16.57 -19.43 33.68
CA HIS A 87 17.92 -19.24 33.11
C HIS A 87 17.82 -18.95 31.61
N ALA A 88 18.61 -17.99 31.14
CA ALA A 88 18.90 -17.82 29.72
C ALA A 88 20.00 -18.83 29.32
N SER A 89 19.98 -19.29 28.07
CA SER A 89 21.11 -20.05 27.53
C SER A 89 22.41 -19.23 27.64
N SER A 90 23.50 -19.85 28.08
CA SER A 90 24.81 -19.19 28.23
C SER A 90 25.42 -18.78 26.90
N ASN A 91 25.11 -19.55 25.84
CA ASN A 91 25.45 -19.22 24.46
C ASN A 91 24.24 -18.67 23.71
N ALA A 92 24.49 -17.88 22.67
CA ALA A 92 23.50 -17.40 21.70
C ALA A 92 23.77 -18.05 20.36
N VAL A 93 22.73 -18.05 19.51
CA VAL A 93 22.90 -18.46 18.11
C VAL A 93 23.93 -17.56 17.44
N SER A 94 24.85 -18.17 16.69
CA SER A 94 25.84 -17.47 15.88
C SER A 94 25.56 -17.72 14.40
N GLY A 95 25.41 -16.64 13.62
CA GLY A 95 25.05 -16.67 12.20
C GLY A 95 23.55 -16.55 11.95
N SER A 96 23.18 -16.42 10.70
CA SER A 96 21.78 -16.27 10.23
C SER A 96 21.28 -17.55 9.56
N LYS A 97 19.95 -17.75 9.61
CA LYS A 97 19.25 -18.91 9.00
C LYS A 97 19.77 -20.25 9.50
N VAL A 98 20.05 -20.34 10.81
CA VAL A 98 20.53 -21.57 11.45
C VAL A 98 19.36 -22.53 11.68
N SER A 99 19.45 -23.74 11.13
CA SER A 99 18.36 -24.73 11.23
C SER A 99 18.40 -25.56 12.51
N HIS A 100 19.57 -25.75 13.10
CA HIS A 100 19.81 -26.53 14.33
C HIS A 100 20.75 -25.76 15.23
N PHE A 101 20.42 -25.73 16.50
CA PHE A 101 21.33 -25.10 17.46
C PHE A 101 21.29 -25.82 18.80
N LYS A 102 22.48 -25.95 19.43
CA LYS A 102 22.67 -26.51 20.74
C LYS A 102 22.82 -25.39 21.76
N PHE A 103 21.77 -25.16 22.53
CA PHE A 103 21.76 -24.20 23.63
C PHE A 103 22.35 -24.83 24.88
N MET A 104 23.23 -24.12 25.59
CA MET A 104 23.85 -24.52 26.81
C MET A 104 23.16 -23.84 27.98
N MET A 105 22.42 -24.61 28.78
CA MET A 105 21.63 -24.11 29.90
C MET A 105 22.38 -24.25 31.23
N PRO A 106 22.64 -23.15 31.96
CA PRO A 106 23.06 -23.20 33.33
C PRO A 106 21.87 -23.57 34.22
N GLY A 107 22.10 -24.16 35.37
CA GLY A 107 21.07 -24.58 36.31
C GLY A 107 20.98 -26.11 36.46
N LYS A 108 20.02 -26.57 37.23
CA LYS A 108 19.84 -27.99 37.57
C LYS A 108 18.60 -28.53 36.81
N TYR A 109 18.83 -29.56 36.00
CA TYR A 109 17.78 -30.17 35.15
C TYR A 109 17.82 -31.69 35.32
N THR A 110 16.92 -32.23 36.17
CA THR A 110 16.85 -33.68 36.47
C THR A 110 15.55 -34.32 36.00
N ALA A 111 14.49 -33.52 35.76
CA ALA A 111 13.20 -34.01 35.26
C ALA A 111 13.28 -34.52 33.81
N ASN A 112 12.28 -35.29 33.39
CA ASN A 112 12.21 -35.82 32.04
C ASN A 112 11.85 -34.77 31.03
N ASP A 113 11.09 -33.73 31.42
CA ASP A 113 10.58 -32.72 30.53
C ASP A 113 10.70 -31.32 31.15
N TYR A 114 10.97 -30.31 30.31
CA TYR A 114 10.96 -28.88 30.66
C TYR A 114 10.26 -28.07 29.57
N ILE A 115 9.70 -26.93 29.96
CA ILE A 115 9.19 -25.96 28.97
C ILE A 115 10.34 -25.01 28.60
N VAL A 116 10.58 -24.94 27.30
CA VAL A 116 11.48 -23.96 26.68
C VAL A 116 10.67 -22.75 26.23
N TYR A 117 11.15 -21.56 26.55
CA TYR A 117 10.58 -20.30 26.11
C TYR A 117 11.54 -19.58 25.18
N TYR A 118 11.02 -19.09 24.08
CA TYR A 118 11.63 -18.07 23.25
C TYR A 118 10.76 -16.81 23.30
N PRO A 119 11.11 -15.80 24.09
CA PRO A 119 10.30 -14.59 24.26
C PRO A 119 10.60 -13.50 23.21
N GLY A 120 11.33 -13.83 22.16
CA GLY A 120 11.88 -12.86 21.20
C GLY A 120 13.17 -12.21 21.71
N LYS A 121 13.81 -11.42 20.85
CA LYS A 121 15.08 -10.74 21.20
C LYS A 121 14.91 -9.63 22.24
N ASN A 122 13.70 -9.09 22.38
CA ASN A 122 13.37 -8.02 23.33
C ASN A 122 12.68 -8.54 24.60
N GLY A 123 12.50 -9.87 24.72
CA GLY A 123 11.86 -10.51 25.86
C GLY A 123 12.86 -11.10 26.85
N THR A 124 12.36 -11.53 28.00
CA THR A 124 13.16 -12.16 29.06
C THR A 124 12.28 -13.16 29.78
N ASN A 125 12.84 -14.36 30.09
CA ASN A 125 12.12 -15.46 30.72
C ASN A 125 10.91 -15.88 29.84
N ASN A 126 9.70 -15.66 30.34
CA ASN A 126 8.45 -15.85 29.62
C ASN A 126 7.72 -14.51 29.32
N GLN A 127 8.41 -13.38 29.46
CA GLN A 127 7.87 -12.06 29.17
C GLN A 127 8.20 -11.66 27.75
N VAL A 128 7.16 -11.43 26.95
CA VAL A 128 7.22 -11.10 25.52
C VAL A 128 6.84 -9.64 25.31
N THR A 129 7.57 -8.94 24.45
CA THR A 129 7.19 -7.62 23.99
C THR A 129 6.94 -7.65 22.48
N ILE A 130 5.67 -7.56 22.07
CA ILE A 130 5.31 -7.28 20.68
C ILE A 130 5.43 -5.77 20.46
N SER A 131 6.38 -5.38 19.61
CA SER A 131 6.72 -3.98 19.39
C SER A 131 5.64 -3.25 18.58
N ALA A 132 5.22 -2.10 19.08
CA ALA A 132 4.36 -1.18 18.31
C ALA A 132 5.13 -0.46 17.18
N ASN A 133 6.47 -0.48 17.22
CA ASN A 133 7.34 0.08 16.18
C ASN A 133 8.27 -1.00 15.65
N GLN A 134 7.98 -1.50 14.46
CA GLN A 134 8.74 -2.54 13.78
C GLN A 134 9.49 -1.93 12.59
N THR A 135 10.61 -2.53 12.19
CA THR A 135 11.40 -2.06 11.04
C THR A 135 11.82 -3.25 10.18
N GLN A 136 11.47 -3.23 8.92
CA GLN A 136 11.96 -4.16 7.90
C GLN A 136 12.92 -3.42 6.99
N THR A 137 14.12 -3.97 6.78
CA THR A 137 15.21 -3.31 6.04
C THR A 137 15.26 -3.67 4.56
N GLU A 138 14.68 -4.80 4.20
CA GLU A 138 14.64 -5.33 2.82
C GLU A 138 13.30 -6.01 2.55
N PRO A 139 12.76 -5.93 1.32
CA PRO A 139 11.59 -6.71 0.94
C PRO A 139 11.85 -8.22 1.06
N ASP A 140 10.77 -8.99 1.19
CA ASP A 140 10.78 -10.47 1.23
C ASP A 140 11.64 -11.10 2.33
N ASN A 141 11.93 -10.35 3.41
CA ASN A 141 12.82 -10.70 4.49
C ASN A 141 12.14 -10.52 5.86
N THR A 142 12.36 -11.44 6.78
CA THR A 142 11.70 -11.50 8.09
C THR A 142 12.71 -11.44 9.26
N LEU A 143 13.93 -10.99 9.04
CA LEU A 143 15.00 -10.92 10.06
C LEU A 143 14.62 -10.07 11.28
N HIS A 144 13.68 -9.15 11.11
CA HIS A 144 13.18 -8.30 12.20
C HIS A 144 12.17 -9.00 13.13
N PHE A 145 11.72 -10.23 12.84
CA PHE A 145 10.69 -10.91 13.63
C PHE A 145 11.07 -11.03 15.10
N GLY A 146 12.27 -11.50 15.42
CA GLY A 146 12.73 -11.63 16.80
C GLY A 146 12.71 -10.32 17.59
N THR A 147 13.07 -9.20 16.97
CA THR A 147 12.98 -7.85 17.59
C THR A 147 11.58 -7.25 17.55
N SER A 148 10.69 -7.79 16.71
CA SER A 148 9.29 -7.34 16.60
C SER A 148 8.35 -8.03 17.57
N GLY A 149 8.82 -9.09 18.25
CA GLY A 149 8.03 -9.83 19.25
C GLY A 149 7.58 -11.22 18.78
N ASP A 150 8.24 -11.79 17.77
CA ASP A 150 8.11 -13.22 17.50
C ASP A 150 8.53 -14.00 18.76
N CYS A 151 7.73 -14.98 19.14
CA CYS A 151 7.89 -15.73 20.37
C CYS A 151 7.27 -17.12 20.24
N GLY A 152 7.65 -18.02 21.16
CA GLY A 152 7.08 -19.36 21.17
C GLY A 152 7.53 -20.21 22.35
N THR A 153 6.89 -21.36 22.52
CA THR A 153 7.24 -22.37 23.52
C THR A 153 7.46 -23.73 22.90
N GLY A 154 8.22 -24.55 23.61
CA GLY A 154 8.43 -25.95 23.24
C GLY A 154 8.59 -26.82 24.46
N LYS A 155 8.12 -28.05 24.39
CA LYS A 155 8.41 -29.08 25.40
C LYS A 155 9.73 -29.74 25.04
N ALA A 156 10.73 -29.58 25.91
CA ALA A 156 12.01 -30.27 25.81
C ALA A 156 11.93 -31.59 26.54
N THR A 157 12.32 -32.70 25.88
CA THR A 157 12.29 -34.06 26.43
C THR A 157 13.69 -34.64 26.53
N ARG A 158 13.98 -35.22 27.68
CA ARG A 158 15.30 -35.82 28.01
C ARG A 158 15.57 -37.04 27.14
N GLN A 159 16.75 -37.07 26.54
CA GLN A 159 17.26 -38.18 25.75
C GLN A 159 18.12 -39.11 26.62
N THR A 160 18.38 -40.32 26.15
CA THR A 160 19.20 -41.33 26.84
C THR A 160 20.63 -40.88 27.15
N ASN A 161 21.15 -39.92 26.36
CA ASN A 161 22.47 -39.32 26.56
C ASN A 161 22.47 -38.12 27.54
N GLY A 162 21.32 -37.83 28.19
CA GLY A 162 21.18 -36.76 29.16
C GLY A 162 20.95 -35.36 28.54
N GLN A 163 20.94 -35.24 27.24
CA GLN A 163 20.57 -33.99 26.51
C GLN A 163 19.04 -33.86 26.40
N TYR A 164 18.56 -32.66 26.18
CA TYR A 164 17.14 -32.38 25.88
C TYR A 164 16.97 -32.01 24.43
N THR A 165 15.90 -32.50 23.82
CA THR A 165 15.48 -32.06 22.45
C THR A 165 14.10 -31.43 22.50
N PHE A 166 13.91 -30.38 21.74
CA PHE A 166 12.62 -29.67 21.68
C PHE A 166 12.28 -29.16 20.27
N LYS A 167 11.00 -28.91 20.07
CA LYS A 167 10.45 -28.17 18.93
C LYS A 167 9.72 -26.93 19.47
N LEU A 168 9.99 -25.76 18.90
CA LEU A 168 9.31 -24.53 19.26
C LEU A 168 8.00 -24.40 18.44
N ASN A 169 6.91 -24.02 19.09
CA ASN A 169 5.67 -23.59 18.45
C ASN A 169 5.54 -22.09 18.65
N HIS A 170 5.35 -21.36 17.55
CA HIS A 170 5.21 -19.90 17.61
C HIS A 170 3.86 -19.48 18.20
N SER A 171 3.86 -18.34 18.87
CA SER A 171 2.70 -17.84 19.62
C SER A 171 2.18 -16.50 19.10
N ALA A 172 2.91 -15.82 18.22
CA ALA A 172 2.49 -14.59 17.56
C ALA A 172 1.70 -14.87 16.26
N THR A 173 1.11 -13.85 15.72
CA THR A 173 0.48 -13.81 14.37
C THR A 173 1.33 -12.96 13.44
N TYR A 174 1.34 -13.31 12.15
CA TYR A 174 2.14 -12.63 11.14
C TYR A 174 1.26 -12.13 10.00
N LEU A 175 1.37 -10.84 9.68
CA LEU A 175 0.71 -10.24 8.51
C LEU A 175 1.71 -10.07 7.38
N CYS A 176 1.32 -10.43 6.16
CA CYS A 176 2.08 -10.26 4.93
C CYS A 176 1.37 -9.26 4.02
N PHE A 177 2.06 -8.18 3.67
CA PHE A 177 1.59 -7.15 2.75
C PHE A 177 2.41 -7.19 1.47
N LYS A 178 1.74 -7.17 0.32
CA LYS A 178 2.38 -7.04 -0.99
C LYS A 178 1.67 -5.96 -1.80
N PRO A 179 2.01 -4.67 -1.59
CA PRO A 179 1.39 -3.58 -2.34
C PRO A 179 1.56 -3.76 -3.84
N THR A 180 0.45 -3.62 -4.56
CA THR A 180 0.38 -3.74 -6.02
C THR A 180 -0.36 -2.56 -6.62
N PHE A 181 -0.04 -2.22 -7.87
CA PHE A 181 -0.74 -1.23 -8.66
C PHE A 181 -0.82 -1.68 -10.12
N ASP A 182 -1.98 -1.46 -10.76
CA ASP A 182 -2.29 -1.99 -12.09
C ASP A 182 -1.68 -1.19 -13.25
N HIS A 183 -0.77 -0.27 -12.97
CA HIS A 183 -0.01 0.50 -13.96
C HIS A 183 1.44 0.64 -13.49
N PRO A 184 2.40 0.85 -14.41
CA PRO A 184 3.79 1.12 -14.04
C PRO A 184 3.94 2.40 -13.21
N LEU A 185 4.85 2.36 -12.21
CA LEU A 185 5.31 3.51 -11.43
C LEU A 185 6.83 3.57 -11.47
N ALA A 186 7.43 4.75 -11.67
CA ALA A 186 8.87 4.89 -11.87
C ALA A 186 9.64 5.10 -10.56
N SER A 187 9.36 6.14 -9.83
CA SER A 187 10.13 6.57 -8.64
C SER A 187 9.32 6.50 -7.33
N THR A 188 8.33 5.62 -7.29
CA THR A 188 7.42 5.46 -6.14
C THR A 188 7.91 4.38 -5.19
N TYR A 189 7.91 4.69 -3.91
CA TYR A 189 8.31 3.83 -2.79
C TYR A 189 7.17 3.69 -1.79
N VAL A 190 7.04 2.51 -1.18
CA VAL A 190 6.27 2.32 0.05
C VAL A 190 7.24 2.55 1.21
N THR A 191 6.95 3.54 2.05
CA THR A 191 7.87 3.99 3.11
C THR A 191 7.49 3.47 4.49
N LYS A 192 6.20 3.17 4.69
CA LYS A 192 5.65 2.75 5.97
C LYS A 192 4.30 2.06 5.78
N ILE A 193 4.00 1.08 6.65
CA ILE A 193 2.65 0.52 6.83
C ILE A 193 2.24 0.74 8.27
N GLU A 194 1.02 1.21 8.49
CA GLU A 194 0.41 1.36 9.81
C GLU A 194 -0.83 0.50 9.89
N VAL A 195 -0.90 -0.39 10.89
CA VAL A 195 -2.06 -1.22 11.16
C VAL A 195 -2.67 -0.79 12.49
N THR A 196 -3.95 -0.40 12.46
CA THR A 196 -4.72 -0.08 13.66
C THR A 196 -5.86 -1.08 13.81
N ALA A 197 -6.01 -1.64 15.00
CA ALA A 197 -7.08 -2.55 15.38
C ALA A 197 -8.07 -1.89 16.35
N ASP A 198 -9.20 -2.52 16.57
CA ASP A 198 -10.21 -2.11 17.56
C ASP A 198 -9.87 -2.54 19.01
N GLN A 199 -8.82 -3.33 19.17
CA GLN A 199 -8.26 -3.75 20.48
C GLN A 199 -6.72 -3.75 20.41
N PRO A 200 -6.01 -3.79 21.57
CA PRO A 200 -4.55 -3.80 21.57
C PRO A 200 -3.96 -5.01 20.84
N ILE A 201 -3.02 -4.74 19.94
CA ILE A 201 -2.30 -5.72 19.11
C ILE A 201 -0.80 -5.75 19.37
N ALA A 202 -0.29 -4.85 20.21
CA ALA A 202 1.11 -4.77 20.64
C ALA A 202 1.22 -4.38 22.11
N GLY A 203 2.36 -4.66 22.72
CA GLY A 203 2.64 -4.40 24.13
C GLY A 203 3.37 -5.57 24.79
N SER A 204 3.34 -5.61 26.13
CA SER A 204 3.98 -6.66 26.91
C SER A 204 2.97 -7.74 27.29
N TYR A 205 3.38 -9.00 27.14
CA TYR A 205 2.55 -10.18 27.37
C TYR A 205 3.35 -11.24 28.12
N THR A 206 2.63 -12.13 28.81
CA THR A 206 3.22 -13.33 29.42
C THR A 206 2.94 -14.53 28.53
N LEU A 207 3.97 -15.26 28.18
CA LEU A 207 3.93 -16.50 27.40
C LEU A 207 3.68 -17.68 28.34
N GLY A 208 2.52 -18.29 28.23
CA GLY A 208 2.13 -19.44 29.04
C GLY A 208 2.82 -20.73 28.63
N THR A 209 2.79 -21.74 29.51
CA THR A 209 3.31 -23.09 29.22
C THR A 209 2.56 -23.79 28.08
N ASP A 210 1.33 -23.36 27.81
CA ASP A 210 0.48 -23.82 26.71
C ASP A 210 0.73 -23.06 25.39
N GLY A 211 1.71 -22.15 25.36
CA GLY A 211 2.04 -21.31 24.22
C GLY A 211 1.10 -20.12 24.01
N LYS A 212 0.15 -19.86 24.90
CA LYS A 212 -0.73 -18.69 24.78
C LYS A 212 -0.10 -17.44 25.37
N LEU A 213 -0.27 -16.34 24.66
CA LEU A 213 0.04 -15.01 25.15
C LEU A 213 -1.12 -14.48 26.00
N THR A 214 -0.81 -14.02 27.22
CA THR A 214 -1.76 -13.44 28.16
C THR A 214 -1.35 -12.02 28.53
N GLY A 215 -2.32 -11.14 28.77
CA GLY A 215 -2.10 -9.73 29.06
C GLY A 215 -3.02 -8.84 28.22
N THR A 216 -3.05 -7.55 28.52
CA THR A 216 -3.96 -6.61 27.87
C THR A 216 -3.35 -5.83 26.69
N GLY A 217 -2.02 -5.93 26.52
CA GLY A 217 -1.31 -5.08 25.58
C GLY A 217 -1.36 -3.59 25.95
N SER A 218 -0.74 -2.74 25.14
CA SER A 218 -0.69 -1.29 25.39
C SER A 218 -0.95 -0.45 24.14
N SER A 219 -0.93 -1.04 22.97
CA SER A 219 -1.13 -0.32 21.72
C SER A 219 -2.10 -1.03 20.79
N THR A 220 -3.07 -0.28 20.28
CA THR A 220 -3.98 -0.71 19.19
C THR A 220 -3.36 -0.51 17.82
N THR A 221 -2.18 0.09 17.71
CA THR A 221 -1.53 0.42 16.44
C THR A 221 -0.11 -0.12 16.41
N ILE A 222 0.25 -0.76 15.29
CA ILE A 222 1.63 -1.13 14.94
C ILE A 222 2.04 -0.36 13.70
N THR A 223 3.23 0.24 13.77
CA THR A 223 3.91 0.89 12.64
C THR A 223 5.05 0.00 12.16
N LEU A 224 5.04 -0.38 10.90
CA LEU A 224 6.13 -1.05 10.21
C LEU A 224 6.87 -0.03 9.35
N ASN A 225 8.07 0.36 9.75
CA ASN A 225 8.94 1.22 8.98
C ASN A 225 9.69 0.40 7.93
N LEU A 226 9.66 0.88 6.69
CA LEU A 226 10.28 0.22 5.54
C LEU A 226 11.51 1.03 5.14
N LYS A 227 12.63 0.78 5.80
CA LYS A 227 13.85 1.55 5.61
C LYS A 227 15.08 0.66 5.80
N GLY A 228 15.86 0.53 4.74
CA GLY A 228 17.14 -0.15 4.71
C GLY A 228 18.28 0.76 4.28
N THR A 229 19.26 0.17 3.62
CA THR A 229 20.42 0.85 3.03
C THR A 229 20.38 0.74 1.50
N GLY A 230 21.23 1.50 0.81
CA GLY A 230 21.34 1.43 -0.66
C GLY A 230 20.00 1.73 -1.34
N SER A 231 19.52 0.81 -2.15
CA SER A 231 18.26 0.93 -2.91
C SER A 231 17.00 1.03 -2.03
N TYR A 232 17.09 0.65 -0.75
CA TYR A 232 15.98 0.69 0.20
C TYR A 232 16.04 1.89 1.17
N ALA A 233 16.99 2.80 1.00
CA ALA A 233 17.15 3.98 1.87
C ALA A 233 15.94 4.93 1.82
N LYS A 234 15.18 4.93 0.72
CA LYS A 234 13.97 5.76 0.50
C LYS A 234 12.66 5.00 0.77
N GLY A 235 12.73 3.76 1.21
CA GLY A 235 11.60 2.84 1.32
C GLY A 235 11.71 1.68 0.33
N PHE A 236 10.66 0.87 0.20
CA PHE A 236 10.65 -0.26 -0.72
C PHE A 236 10.07 0.16 -2.07
N PRO A 237 10.85 0.06 -3.16
CA PRO A 237 10.43 0.56 -4.47
C PRO A 237 9.30 -0.29 -5.06
N MET A 238 8.37 0.38 -5.74
CA MET A 238 7.42 -0.28 -6.64
C MET A 238 8.18 -0.70 -7.91
N GLN A 239 8.32 -2.02 -8.11
CA GLN A 239 9.06 -2.58 -9.24
C GLN A 239 8.09 -2.92 -10.39
N ASN A 240 8.39 -2.42 -11.59
CA ASN A 240 7.55 -2.63 -12.76
C ASN A 240 7.72 -4.03 -13.33
N ASP A 241 6.60 -4.67 -13.63
CA ASP A 241 6.51 -5.87 -14.47
C ASP A 241 6.19 -5.42 -15.91
N ALA A 242 7.17 -5.47 -16.78
CA ALA A 242 7.03 -5.04 -18.17
C ALA A 242 6.02 -5.91 -18.95
N THR A 243 5.88 -7.19 -18.60
CA THR A 243 4.96 -8.11 -19.25
C THR A 243 3.52 -7.87 -18.84
N ALA A 244 3.28 -7.73 -17.54
CA ALA A 244 1.93 -7.51 -16.99
C ALA A 244 1.49 -6.03 -17.03
N LYS A 245 2.38 -5.09 -17.36
CA LYS A 245 2.15 -3.64 -17.31
C LYS A 245 1.63 -3.17 -15.95
N LYS A 246 2.14 -3.75 -14.89
CA LYS A 246 1.78 -3.52 -13.50
C LYS A 246 3.05 -3.23 -12.70
N CYS A 247 2.89 -2.83 -11.45
CA CYS A 247 4.01 -2.83 -10.52
C CYS A 247 3.61 -3.41 -9.16
N ALA A 248 4.61 -3.88 -8.43
CA ALA A 248 4.47 -4.38 -7.08
C ALA A 248 5.73 -4.06 -6.28
N ALA A 249 5.58 -3.78 -5.00
CA ALA A 249 6.69 -3.90 -4.06
C ALA A 249 6.86 -5.37 -3.64
N GLY A 250 8.02 -5.73 -3.08
CA GLY A 250 8.21 -7.01 -2.42
C GLY A 250 7.32 -7.15 -1.18
N ARG A 251 7.37 -8.33 -0.55
CA ARG A 251 6.57 -8.60 0.65
C ARG A 251 7.10 -7.85 1.87
N MET A 252 6.16 -7.39 2.70
CA MET A 252 6.40 -6.68 3.95
C MET A 252 5.69 -7.42 5.06
N PHE A 253 6.36 -7.60 6.20
CA PHE A 253 5.87 -8.47 7.25
C PHE A 253 5.73 -7.74 8.58
N MET A 254 4.69 -8.08 9.34
CA MET A 254 4.42 -7.49 10.66
C MET A 254 4.05 -8.59 11.65
N VAL A 255 4.57 -8.49 12.87
CA VAL A 255 4.23 -9.36 14.00
C VAL A 255 3.18 -8.68 14.86
N MET A 256 2.13 -9.40 15.24
CA MET A 256 1.09 -8.87 16.13
C MET A 256 0.55 -9.92 17.10
N MET A 257 -0.18 -9.47 18.11
CA MET A 257 -0.92 -10.32 19.04
C MET A 257 -2.02 -11.10 18.30
N PRO A 258 -2.15 -12.43 18.49
CA PRO A 258 -3.30 -13.20 17.99
C PRO A 258 -4.63 -12.72 18.60
N GLY A 259 -5.72 -12.89 17.87
CA GLY A 259 -7.06 -12.54 18.33
C GLY A 259 -8.01 -12.13 17.22
N LYS A 260 -9.20 -11.71 17.62
CA LYS A 260 -10.24 -11.26 16.68
C LYS A 260 -10.26 -9.74 16.57
N TYR A 261 -9.94 -9.20 15.40
CA TYR A 261 -9.78 -7.77 15.18
C TYR A 261 -10.48 -7.27 13.92
N LYS A 262 -10.94 -6.01 13.96
CA LYS A 262 -11.19 -5.19 12.78
C LYS A 262 -9.90 -4.41 12.50
N LEU A 263 -9.38 -4.49 11.28
CA LEU A 263 -8.13 -3.81 10.95
C LEU A 263 -8.36 -2.62 10.02
N THR A 264 -7.65 -1.54 10.29
CA THR A 264 -7.44 -0.44 9.35
C THR A 264 -5.96 -0.43 8.99
N VAL A 265 -5.64 -0.59 7.70
CA VAL A 265 -4.28 -0.61 7.18
C VAL A 265 -4.05 0.64 6.34
N LYS A 266 -2.99 1.37 6.64
CA LYS A 266 -2.55 2.54 5.89
C LYS A 266 -1.21 2.28 5.23
N TYR A 267 -1.15 2.45 3.92
CA TYR A 267 0.08 2.40 3.13
C TYR A 267 0.55 3.83 2.86
N TYR A 268 1.75 4.16 3.28
CA TYR A 268 2.40 5.44 3.04
C TYR A 268 3.29 5.30 1.81
N VAL A 269 3.01 6.08 0.79
CA VAL A 269 3.74 6.06 -0.48
C VAL A 269 4.35 7.43 -0.76
N THR A 270 5.51 7.43 -1.42
CA THR A 270 6.21 8.65 -1.84
C THR A 270 6.78 8.45 -3.22
N ASP A 271 6.52 9.38 -4.11
CA ASP A 271 7.22 9.50 -5.38
C ASP A 271 8.37 10.51 -5.22
N THR A 272 9.60 10.05 -5.46
CA THR A 272 10.79 10.88 -5.19
C THR A 272 11.14 11.85 -6.32
N GLU A 273 10.51 11.74 -7.48
CA GLU A 273 10.67 12.67 -8.60
C GLU A 273 9.69 13.84 -8.48
N THR A 274 8.43 13.56 -8.27
CA THR A 274 7.39 14.60 -8.10
C THR A 274 7.34 15.18 -6.69
N GLN A 275 8.04 14.56 -5.70
CA GLN A 275 8.00 14.89 -4.27
C GLN A 275 6.59 14.73 -3.65
N VAL A 276 5.70 14.00 -4.33
CA VAL A 276 4.35 13.74 -3.85
C VAL A 276 4.35 12.56 -2.89
N SER A 277 3.74 12.77 -1.73
CA SER A 277 3.52 11.72 -0.72
C SER A 277 2.03 11.62 -0.40
N GLY A 278 1.58 10.41 -0.07
CA GLY A 278 0.19 10.21 0.30
C GLY A 278 -0.05 8.92 1.08
N VAL A 279 -1.30 8.75 1.50
CA VAL A 279 -1.72 7.62 2.34
C VAL A 279 -2.93 6.92 1.72
N ILE A 280 -2.78 5.61 1.49
CA ILE A 280 -3.88 4.76 1.01
C ILE A 280 -4.40 3.95 2.21
N THR A 281 -5.69 4.11 2.52
CA THR A 281 -6.32 3.44 3.65
C THR A 281 -7.21 2.29 3.18
N LYS A 282 -7.05 1.11 3.80
CA LYS A 282 -7.89 -0.07 3.62
C LYS A 282 -8.50 -0.46 4.95
N LYS A 283 -9.78 -0.84 4.95
CA LYS A 283 -10.49 -1.32 6.15
C LYS A 283 -10.91 -2.76 5.94
N PHE A 284 -10.66 -3.59 6.93
CA PHE A 284 -11.01 -5.02 6.95
C PHE A 284 -12.02 -5.30 8.05
N PRO A 285 -13.06 -6.10 7.80
CA PRO A 285 -14.01 -6.51 8.80
C PRO A 285 -13.36 -7.35 9.90
N ALA A 286 -14.09 -7.61 10.98
CA ALA A 286 -13.61 -8.47 12.05
C ALA A 286 -13.26 -9.87 11.50
N PHE A 287 -12.06 -10.32 11.82
CA PHE A 287 -11.52 -11.62 11.44
C PHE A 287 -10.68 -12.20 12.59
N GLU A 288 -10.64 -13.53 12.71
CA GLU A 288 -9.81 -14.24 13.69
C GLU A 288 -8.42 -14.48 13.16
N TYR A 289 -7.41 -13.94 13.84
CA TYR A 289 -5.99 -14.07 13.52
C TYR A 289 -5.37 -15.05 14.52
N GLY A 290 -5.08 -16.27 14.09
CA GLY A 290 -4.59 -17.36 14.94
C GLY A 290 -3.11 -17.20 15.31
N ALA A 291 -2.72 -17.83 16.43
CA ALA A 291 -1.32 -17.97 16.80
C ALA A 291 -0.60 -18.93 15.83
N ASN A 292 0.64 -18.65 15.52
CA ASN A 292 1.47 -19.41 14.55
C ASN A 292 0.94 -19.40 13.11
N ASP A 293 0.01 -18.49 12.81
CA ASP A 293 -0.56 -18.34 11.46
C ASP A 293 -0.06 -17.06 10.78
N TYR A 294 0.03 -17.08 9.45
CA TYR A 294 0.32 -15.90 8.64
C TYR A 294 -0.78 -15.65 7.62
N TYR A 295 -1.04 -14.36 7.39
CA TYR A 295 -2.16 -13.88 6.61
C TYR A 295 -1.70 -12.93 5.53
N ASP A 296 -2.03 -13.26 4.27
CA ASP A 296 -1.88 -12.34 3.15
C ASP A 296 -2.96 -11.24 3.24
N ILE A 297 -2.54 -10.01 3.41
CA ILE A 297 -3.44 -8.85 3.47
C ILE A 297 -3.58 -8.27 2.06
N PRO A 298 -4.81 -8.20 1.50
CA PRO A 298 -5.03 -7.59 0.19
C PRO A 298 -4.53 -6.15 0.12
N SER A 299 -3.56 -5.88 -0.75
CA SER A 299 -2.76 -4.65 -0.75
C SER A 299 -2.79 -3.90 -2.09
N ALA A 300 -3.81 -4.11 -2.95
CA ALA A 300 -3.98 -3.32 -4.16
C ALA A 300 -4.17 -1.83 -3.82
N LEU A 301 -3.32 -0.95 -4.33
CA LEU A 301 -3.33 0.47 -3.97
C LEU A 301 -4.55 1.21 -4.51
N ASN A 302 -5.10 0.79 -5.68
CA ASN A 302 -6.30 1.36 -6.30
C ASN A 302 -6.21 2.89 -6.51
N ILE A 303 -5.04 3.41 -6.86
CA ILE A 303 -4.85 4.81 -7.26
C ILE A 303 -5.40 4.95 -8.68
N LYS A 304 -6.10 6.05 -8.99
CA LYS A 304 -6.65 6.24 -10.34
C LYS A 304 -5.56 6.66 -11.32
N TYR A 305 -5.43 5.94 -12.43
CA TYR A 305 -4.62 6.33 -13.58
C TYR A 305 -5.48 7.14 -14.57
N TYR A 306 -5.00 8.32 -14.96
CA TYR A 306 -5.77 9.23 -15.83
C TYR A 306 -5.26 9.27 -17.27
N GLY A 307 -4.37 8.38 -17.68
CA GLY A 307 -3.84 8.41 -19.03
C GLY A 307 -3.09 9.71 -19.36
N ASP A 308 -2.58 9.82 -20.57
CA ASP A 308 -1.78 10.95 -21.02
C ASP A 308 -2.31 11.61 -22.32
N ASP A 309 -3.56 11.31 -22.68
CA ASP A 309 -4.18 11.85 -23.88
C ASP A 309 -4.79 13.23 -23.64
N TYR A 310 -4.44 14.18 -24.48
CA TYR A 310 -5.02 15.51 -24.59
C TYR A 310 -5.54 15.69 -26.01
N TYR A 311 -6.46 16.62 -26.24
CA TYR A 311 -7.10 16.80 -27.54
C TYR A 311 -7.25 18.27 -27.87
N THR A 312 -6.99 18.66 -29.12
CA THR A 312 -7.59 19.85 -29.67
C THR A 312 -9.10 19.61 -29.77
N TRP A 313 -9.93 20.67 -29.75
CA TRP A 313 -11.37 20.47 -29.63
C TRP A 313 -11.94 19.56 -30.72
N ASP A 314 -12.54 18.46 -30.30
CA ASP A 314 -13.21 17.47 -31.14
C ASP A 314 -12.35 16.93 -32.31
N ALA A 315 -11.03 16.86 -32.14
CA ALA A 315 -10.15 16.22 -33.10
C ALA A 315 -10.44 14.71 -33.22
N LYS A 316 -10.02 14.07 -34.29
CA LYS A 316 -10.18 12.61 -34.50
C LYS A 316 -9.22 11.79 -33.66
N LYS A 317 -8.03 12.34 -33.35
CA LYS A 317 -6.94 11.71 -32.59
C LYS A 317 -6.46 12.64 -31.48
N ASP A 318 -5.77 12.07 -30.49
CA ASP A 318 -5.17 12.84 -29.41
C ASP A 318 -4.06 13.77 -29.91
N TYR A 319 -3.75 14.79 -29.12
CA TYR A 319 -2.81 15.87 -29.42
C TYR A 319 -1.42 15.38 -29.80
N TRP A 320 -0.96 14.27 -29.19
CA TRP A 320 0.35 13.65 -29.41
C TRP A 320 0.27 12.34 -30.19
N TYR A 321 -0.83 12.05 -30.88
CA TYR A 321 -0.99 10.84 -31.67
C TYR A 321 0.14 10.70 -32.68
N GLY A 322 0.84 9.54 -32.67
CA GLY A 322 2.03 9.29 -33.50
C GLY A 322 3.31 9.99 -33.01
N HIS A 323 3.22 10.86 -31.98
CA HIS A 323 4.34 11.65 -31.45
C HIS A 323 4.41 11.61 -29.91
N LYS A 324 3.98 10.52 -29.28
CA LYS A 324 3.98 10.38 -27.81
C LYS A 324 5.37 10.53 -27.17
N ASN A 325 6.42 10.24 -27.90
CA ASN A 325 7.80 10.42 -27.42
C ASN A 325 8.19 11.91 -27.32
N ASP A 326 7.52 12.79 -28.06
CA ASP A 326 7.76 14.24 -28.06
C ASP A 326 6.88 14.97 -27.04
N GLN A 327 5.95 14.24 -26.39
CA GLN A 327 5.03 14.81 -25.40
C GLN A 327 5.79 15.31 -24.16
N PRO A 328 5.85 16.62 -23.91
CA PRO A 328 6.46 17.15 -22.69
C PRO A 328 5.68 16.71 -21.45
N LYS A 329 6.43 16.30 -20.42
CA LYS A 329 5.90 15.91 -19.10
C LYS A 329 6.21 16.96 -18.04
N GLU A 330 7.04 17.94 -18.37
CA GLU A 330 7.43 19.05 -17.52
C GLU A 330 6.84 20.35 -18.06
N MET A 331 6.43 21.25 -17.14
CA MET A 331 5.86 22.54 -17.50
C MET A 331 6.88 23.44 -18.21
N GLY A 332 6.40 24.19 -19.21
CA GLY A 332 7.17 25.22 -19.90
C GLY A 332 8.14 24.69 -20.97
N ILE A 333 8.40 23.40 -21.05
CA ILE A 333 9.21 22.78 -22.10
C ILE A 333 8.34 22.57 -23.35
N PRO A 334 8.73 23.06 -24.56
CA PRO A 334 7.97 22.82 -25.76
C PRO A 334 8.30 21.46 -26.39
N GLY A 335 7.28 20.71 -26.78
CA GLY A 335 7.42 19.59 -27.71
C GLY A 335 7.45 20.09 -29.15
N SER A 336 8.22 19.42 -30.02
CA SER A 336 8.44 19.89 -31.41
C SER A 336 7.30 19.54 -32.35
N ASN A 337 6.59 18.44 -32.13
CA ASN A 337 5.59 17.89 -33.06
C ASN A 337 4.15 18.08 -32.57
N TYR A 338 3.83 19.26 -32.01
CA TYR A 338 2.45 19.58 -31.64
C TYR A 338 1.55 19.82 -32.87
N PRO A 339 0.22 19.67 -32.75
CA PRO A 339 -0.70 19.81 -33.88
C PRO A 339 -0.69 21.19 -34.50
N THR A 340 -0.76 21.23 -35.82
CA THR A 340 -0.93 22.42 -36.64
C THR A 340 -2.12 22.26 -37.58
N SER A 341 -2.51 23.30 -38.31
CA SER A 341 -3.62 23.24 -39.30
C SER A 341 -3.35 22.26 -40.46
N ALA A 342 -2.14 21.77 -40.61
CA ALA A 342 -1.78 20.72 -41.57
C ALA A 342 -2.10 19.30 -41.09
N ASP A 343 -2.38 19.11 -39.80
CA ASP A 343 -2.68 17.80 -39.21
C ASP A 343 -4.16 17.46 -39.25
N ALA A 344 -4.62 16.80 -40.30
CA ALA A 344 -6.05 16.51 -40.51
C ALA A 344 -6.72 15.69 -39.39
N ASP A 345 -5.95 14.90 -38.64
CA ASP A 345 -6.47 14.03 -37.57
C ASP A 345 -6.31 14.62 -36.17
N ARG A 346 -5.25 15.40 -35.92
CA ARG A 346 -4.95 16.00 -34.61
C ARG A 346 -5.43 17.43 -34.47
N TRP A 347 -5.79 18.12 -35.60
CA TRP A 347 -6.31 19.47 -35.58
C TRP A 347 -7.80 19.49 -35.20
N PHE A 348 -8.25 20.60 -34.63
CA PHE A 348 -9.61 20.73 -34.13
C PHE A 348 -10.69 20.64 -35.22
N ASN A 349 -11.88 20.17 -34.85
CA ASN A 349 -13.06 20.15 -35.72
C ASN A 349 -13.53 21.59 -36.03
N PRO A 350 -13.63 22.00 -37.33
CA PRO A 350 -14.08 23.33 -37.73
C PRO A 350 -15.59 23.55 -37.60
N ALA A 351 -16.35 22.60 -37.06
CA ALA A 351 -17.80 22.71 -36.89
C ALA A 351 -18.17 24.00 -36.18
N LYS A 352 -19.18 24.73 -36.77
CA LYS A 352 -19.65 26.00 -36.24
C LYS A 352 -20.91 25.79 -35.41
N PHE A 353 -21.08 26.62 -34.37
CA PHE A 353 -22.32 26.67 -33.62
C PHE A 353 -23.55 26.84 -34.60
N PRO A 354 -24.67 26.13 -34.35
CA PRO A 354 -24.99 25.26 -33.23
C PRO A 354 -24.64 23.78 -33.44
N ALA A 355 -23.81 23.43 -34.45
CA ALA A 355 -23.38 22.06 -34.66
C ALA A 355 -22.57 21.58 -33.48
N LYS A 356 -22.90 20.38 -32.95
CA LYS A 356 -22.20 19.75 -31.81
C LYS A 356 -20.93 19.06 -32.26
N ALA A 357 -20.07 18.74 -31.31
CA ALA A 357 -18.93 17.84 -31.51
C ALA A 357 -19.38 16.49 -32.10
N SER A 358 -18.60 15.93 -33.00
CA SER A 358 -18.93 14.72 -33.76
C SER A 358 -17.87 13.63 -33.71
N HIS A 359 -16.69 13.94 -33.16
CA HIS A 359 -15.55 13.01 -33.00
C HIS A 359 -15.28 12.73 -31.52
N THR A 360 -14.10 13.08 -31.04
CA THR A 360 -13.66 12.72 -29.69
C THR A 360 -14.38 13.44 -28.57
N ALA A 361 -14.84 14.66 -28.78
CA ALA A 361 -15.57 15.43 -27.75
C ALA A 361 -17.09 15.21 -27.77
N LYS A 362 -17.64 14.33 -28.65
CA LYS A 362 -19.09 14.13 -28.82
C LYS A 362 -19.82 13.69 -27.56
N ASP A 363 -19.15 12.90 -26.70
CA ASP A 363 -19.69 12.35 -25.46
C ASP A 363 -19.36 13.20 -24.23
N CYS A 364 -18.60 14.29 -24.39
CA CYS A 364 -18.34 15.24 -23.32
C CYS A 364 -19.64 15.97 -22.90
N PRO A 365 -19.75 16.42 -21.65
CA PRO A 365 -20.81 17.28 -21.20
C PRO A 365 -20.96 18.49 -22.12
N ASN A 366 -22.20 18.91 -22.38
CA ASN A 366 -22.45 20.13 -23.13
C ASN A 366 -22.37 21.38 -22.23
N VAL A 367 -22.52 22.56 -22.81
CA VAL A 367 -22.47 23.84 -22.08
C VAL A 367 -23.52 23.92 -20.96
N ASN A 368 -24.74 23.38 -21.15
CA ASN A 368 -25.76 23.38 -20.11
C ASN A 368 -25.34 22.55 -18.91
N GLU A 369 -24.79 21.34 -19.15
CA GLU A 369 -24.30 20.46 -18.06
C GLU A 369 -23.17 21.10 -17.26
N ILE A 370 -22.18 21.73 -17.91
CA ILE A 370 -21.09 22.38 -17.18
C ILE A 370 -21.55 23.60 -16.38
N MET A 371 -22.64 24.22 -16.77
CA MET A 371 -23.31 25.27 -15.98
C MET A 371 -23.85 24.70 -14.66
N TRP A 372 -24.43 23.50 -14.68
CA TRP A 372 -24.88 22.80 -13.48
C TRP A 372 -23.71 22.47 -12.58
N TYR A 373 -22.61 21.91 -13.10
CA TYR A 373 -21.42 21.63 -12.31
C TYR A 373 -20.82 22.89 -11.69
N CYS A 374 -20.75 23.99 -12.45
CA CYS A 374 -20.27 25.27 -11.94
C CYS A 374 -21.16 25.84 -10.83
N LYS A 375 -22.49 25.88 -11.00
CA LYS A 375 -23.40 26.56 -10.08
C LYS A 375 -23.99 25.69 -8.99
N LYS A 376 -24.12 24.37 -9.21
CA LYS A 376 -24.80 23.40 -8.32
C LYS A 376 -23.97 22.16 -8.03
N GLY A 377 -22.77 22.09 -8.57
CA GLY A 377 -21.88 20.94 -8.42
C GLY A 377 -21.19 20.85 -7.07
N ASP A 378 -21.37 21.85 -6.18
CA ASP A 378 -20.76 21.89 -4.83
C ASP A 378 -19.27 21.53 -4.89
N PRO A 379 -18.43 22.36 -5.56
CA PRO A 379 -17.05 22.01 -5.84
C PRO A 379 -16.17 21.99 -4.59
N HIS A 380 -15.37 20.92 -4.46
CA HIS A 380 -14.39 20.75 -3.38
C HIS A 380 -13.00 20.61 -3.98
N TRP A 381 -12.08 21.51 -3.64
CA TRP A 381 -10.67 21.34 -3.97
C TRP A 381 -10.00 20.34 -3.02
N ASP A 382 -9.23 19.43 -3.59
CA ASP A 382 -8.54 18.38 -2.86
C ASP A 382 -7.10 18.24 -3.38
N ASP A 383 -6.14 18.51 -2.52
CA ASP A 383 -4.70 18.39 -2.76
C ASP A 383 -4.10 17.10 -2.13
N THR A 384 -4.95 16.20 -1.65
CA THR A 384 -4.55 14.98 -0.94
C THR A 384 -4.85 13.68 -1.68
N THR A 385 -5.90 13.66 -2.53
CA THR A 385 -6.24 12.47 -3.31
C THR A 385 -5.15 12.20 -4.35
N LEU A 386 -4.53 11.01 -4.23
CA LEU A 386 -3.52 10.55 -5.17
C LEU A 386 -4.13 10.14 -6.52
N TRP A 387 -3.46 10.52 -7.59
CA TRP A 387 -3.70 10.05 -8.95
C TRP A 387 -2.39 9.88 -9.71
N THR A 388 -2.41 9.20 -10.85
CA THR A 388 -1.20 8.91 -11.63
C THR A 388 -1.38 9.26 -13.10
N VAL A 389 -0.28 9.71 -13.68
CA VAL A 389 -0.02 9.85 -15.12
C VAL A 389 1.49 9.74 -15.33
N TRP A 390 1.95 9.33 -16.50
CA TRP A 390 3.39 9.22 -16.86
C TRP A 390 4.24 8.42 -15.86
N GLN A 391 3.63 7.45 -15.18
CA GLN A 391 4.27 6.58 -14.19
C GLN A 391 4.65 7.27 -12.86
N HIS A 392 4.08 8.45 -12.57
CA HIS A 392 4.33 9.22 -11.35
C HIS A 392 3.05 9.49 -10.56
N LEU A 393 3.20 9.71 -9.25
CA LEU A 393 2.14 10.14 -8.37
C LEU A 393 1.97 11.66 -8.42
N TYR A 394 0.75 12.10 -8.38
CA TYR A 394 0.35 13.49 -8.29
C TYR A 394 -0.83 13.67 -7.34
N THR A 395 -1.08 14.91 -6.94
CA THR A 395 -2.25 15.35 -6.17
C THR A 395 -2.83 16.61 -6.81
N GLY A 396 -3.92 17.12 -6.26
CA GLY A 396 -4.61 18.32 -6.75
C GLY A 396 -5.70 18.01 -7.77
N GLY A 397 -6.89 18.53 -7.49
CA GLY A 397 -8.04 18.39 -8.36
C GLY A 397 -9.34 18.81 -7.67
N MET A 398 -10.43 18.67 -8.40
CA MET A 398 -11.74 19.14 -7.97
C MET A 398 -12.73 17.98 -7.92
N TRP A 399 -13.44 17.87 -6.82
CA TRP A 399 -14.62 17.03 -6.69
C TRP A 399 -15.86 17.82 -7.11
N PHE A 400 -16.72 17.19 -7.88
CA PHE A 400 -18.04 17.70 -8.23
C PHE A 400 -19.10 16.67 -7.89
N LYS A 401 -20.29 17.12 -7.46
CA LYS A 401 -21.45 16.22 -7.34
C LYS A 401 -21.72 15.55 -8.69
N LYS A 402 -22.10 14.28 -8.63
CA LYS A 402 -22.56 13.53 -9.82
C LYS A 402 -23.81 14.17 -10.41
N ALA A 403 -23.95 14.08 -11.72
CA ALA A 403 -25.13 14.64 -12.44
C ALA A 403 -26.47 14.14 -11.84
N SER A 404 -26.54 12.86 -11.46
CA SER A 404 -27.73 12.29 -10.82
C SER A 404 -28.07 12.91 -9.46
N VAL A 405 -27.04 13.29 -8.68
CA VAL A 405 -27.20 13.97 -7.39
C VAL A 405 -27.68 15.41 -7.61
N ILE A 406 -27.03 16.15 -8.54
CA ILE A 406 -27.41 17.51 -8.89
C ILE A 406 -28.86 17.54 -9.37
N ALA A 407 -29.26 16.66 -10.29
CA ALA A 407 -30.63 16.58 -10.80
C ALA A 407 -31.65 16.37 -9.68
N LYS A 408 -31.40 15.37 -8.82
CA LYS A 408 -32.28 15.05 -7.68
C LYS A 408 -32.45 16.23 -6.72
N GLU A 409 -31.34 16.89 -6.36
CA GLU A 409 -31.35 18.01 -5.41
C GLU A 409 -32.03 19.28 -5.96
N ASN A 410 -32.11 19.41 -7.28
CA ASN A 410 -32.72 20.58 -7.94
C ASN A 410 -34.08 20.28 -8.61
N GLY A 411 -34.69 19.13 -8.34
CA GLY A 411 -36.02 18.78 -8.83
C GLY A 411 -36.10 18.44 -10.33
N GLU A 412 -34.96 18.13 -10.94
CA GLU A 412 -34.90 17.66 -12.33
C GLU A 412 -35.21 16.16 -12.42
N ALA A 413 -35.82 15.73 -13.51
CA ALA A 413 -36.30 14.34 -13.66
C ALA A 413 -35.18 13.30 -13.57
N ASN A 414 -34.00 13.58 -14.10
CA ASN A 414 -32.82 12.73 -14.09
C ASN A 414 -31.57 13.49 -14.56
N ALA A 415 -30.42 12.86 -14.57
CA ALA A 415 -29.15 13.42 -15.06
C ALA A 415 -29.23 13.93 -16.52
N ALA A 416 -30.00 13.27 -17.40
CA ALA A 416 -30.11 13.65 -18.79
C ALA A 416 -30.87 14.99 -18.97
N ALA A 417 -31.72 15.37 -18.01
CA ALA A 417 -32.42 16.66 -18.03
C ALA A 417 -31.46 17.87 -17.98
N LEU A 418 -30.29 17.69 -17.32
CA LEU A 418 -29.25 18.71 -17.20
C LEU A 418 -28.67 19.13 -18.58
N LYS A 419 -28.80 18.28 -19.60
CA LYS A 419 -28.33 18.53 -20.96
C LYS A 419 -29.24 19.52 -21.72
N SER A 420 -30.52 19.58 -21.37
CA SER A 420 -31.52 20.36 -22.14
C SER A 420 -31.52 21.83 -21.79
N LYS A 421 -31.24 22.18 -20.54
CA LYS A 421 -31.23 23.57 -20.03
C LYS A 421 -30.24 23.74 -18.88
N SER A 422 -29.73 24.93 -18.75
CA SER A 422 -28.88 25.37 -17.62
C SER A 422 -29.72 25.64 -16.36
N PRO A 423 -29.12 25.87 -15.18
CA PRO A 423 -29.84 26.14 -13.93
C PRO A 423 -30.78 27.34 -13.94
N ASP A 424 -30.60 28.29 -14.85
CA ASP A 424 -31.46 29.46 -15.08
C ASP A 424 -32.56 29.22 -16.13
N GLY A 425 -32.75 27.96 -16.55
CA GLY A 425 -33.78 27.55 -17.50
C GLY A 425 -33.45 27.77 -18.97
N LYS A 426 -32.29 28.34 -19.32
CA LYS A 426 -31.91 28.66 -20.71
C LYS A 426 -31.22 27.47 -21.39
N ASP A 427 -31.51 27.24 -22.68
CA ASP A 427 -30.74 26.30 -23.53
C ASP A 427 -29.65 27.05 -24.30
N ARG A 428 -28.42 26.87 -23.86
CA ARG A 428 -27.22 27.47 -24.44
C ARG A 428 -26.59 26.66 -25.56
N THR A 429 -27.13 25.49 -25.86
CA THR A 429 -26.65 24.65 -26.97
C THR A 429 -27.21 25.09 -28.32
N SER A 430 -28.32 25.84 -28.35
CA SER A 430 -29.01 26.24 -29.57
C SER A 430 -29.12 27.75 -29.78
N LYS A 431 -29.07 28.56 -28.72
CA LYS A 431 -29.35 30.01 -28.81
C LYS A 431 -28.16 30.93 -28.51
N GLY A 432 -27.04 30.40 -28.02
CA GLY A 432 -25.83 31.20 -27.80
C GLY A 432 -25.96 32.34 -26.78
N GLU A 433 -26.86 32.21 -25.82
CA GLU A 433 -27.12 33.25 -24.82
C GLU A 433 -26.06 33.27 -23.72
N PHE A 434 -24.98 34.04 -23.91
CA PHE A 434 -23.95 34.25 -22.91
C PHE A 434 -23.54 35.71 -22.82
N GLU A 435 -23.87 36.35 -21.74
CA GLU A 435 -23.43 37.73 -21.47
C GLU A 435 -22.12 37.79 -20.69
N THR A 436 -21.92 36.89 -19.75
CA THR A 436 -20.70 36.80 -18.91
C THR A 436 -20.41 35.35 -18.56
N PRO A 437 -19.16 34.89 -18.63
CA PRO A 437 -18.81 33.54 -18.20
C PRO A 437 -19.19 33.33 -16.72
N PRO A 438 -20.03 32.36 -16.41
CA PRO A 438 -20.37 32.10 -15.02
C PRO A 438 -19.18 31.48 -14.31
N ASN A 439 -18.89 31.96 -13.12
CA ASN A 439 -17.92 31.42 -12.22
C ASN A 439 -18.56 31.07 -10.87
N ASN A 440 -17.86 30.22 -10.12
CA ASN A 440 -18.16 29.91 -8.75
C ASN A 440 -16.87 29.98 -7.95
N THR A 441 -16.80 30.92 -7.02
CA THR A 441 -15.65 31.14 -6.11
C THR A 441 -15.88 30.53 -4.72
N SER A 442 -17.03 29.88 -4.51
CA SER A 442 -17.34 29.20 -3.25
C SER A 442 -16.83 27.74 -3.32
N ILE A 443 -15.52 27.58 -3.16
CA ILE A 443 -14.86 26.30 -3.25
C ILE A 443 -14.51 25.81 -1.84
N THR A 444 -15.03 24.63 -1.48
CA THR A 444 -14.69 23.99 -0.20
C THR A 444 -13.28 23.36 -0.29
N GLN A 445 -12.39 23.77 0.63
CA GLN A 445 -10.98 23.33 0.63
C GLN A 445 -10.79 22.05 1.44
N LYS A 446 -11.49 20.99 1.10
CA LYS A 446 -11.37 19.64 1.68
C LYS A 446 -12.07 18.61 0.80
N VAL A 447 -11.71 17.33 1.01
CA VAL A 447 -12.41 16.20 0.41
C VAL A 447 -13.88 16.17 0.86
N PRO A 448 -14.85 15.85 -0.02
CA PRO A 448 -16.24 15.65 0.38
C PRO A 448 -16.39 14.56 1.44
N ASP A 449 -17.25 14.79 2.44
CA ASP A 449 -17.50 13.82 3.51
C ASP A 449 -18.12 12.51 2.97
N ASP A 450 -19.00 12.60 1.98
CA ASP A 450 -19.60 11.46 1.27
C ASP A 450 -19.16 11.41 -0.19
N ARG A 451 -17.99 10.82 -0.43
CA ARG A 451 -17.42 10.67 -1.80
C ARG A 451 -18.31 9.87 -2.76
N SER A 452 -19.26 9.10 -2.28
CA SER A 452 -20.16 8.31 -3.16
C SER A 452 -21.05 9.18 -4.05
N LYS A 453 -21.30 10.42 -3.62
CA LYS A 453 -22.10 11.42 -4.33
C LYS A 453 -21.30 12.27 -5.31
N TYR A 454 -19.97 12.14 -5.34
CA TYR A 454 -19.07 12.98 -6.11
C TYR A 454 -18.23 12.15 -7.08
N PHE A 455 -17.67 12.85 -8.07
CA PHE A 455 -16.58 12.37 -8.91
C PHE A 455 -15.43 13.38 -8.89
N PHE A 456 -14.22 12.89 -9.18
CA PHE A 456 -13.00 13.68 -9.11
C PHE A 456 -12.43 13.94 -10.51
N LEU A 457 -12.08 15.20 -10.79
CA LEU A 457 -11.31 15.61 -11.95
C LEU A 457 -9.93 16.12 -11.50
N PRO A 458 -8.82 15.54 -11.96
CA PRO A 458 -7.47 15.98 -11.58
C PRO A 458 -7.13 17.34 -12.21
N ALA A 459 -6.29 18.11 -11.53
CA ALA A 459 -5.71 19.34 -12.05
C ALA A 459 -4.55 19.00 -13.01
N ILE A 460 -4.88 18.41 -14.15
CA ILE A 460 -3.92 17.81 -15.08
C ILE A 460 -3.37 18.78 -16.13
N GLY A 461 -3.64 20.09 -15.98
CA GLY A 461 -3.17 21.13 -16.89
C GLY A 461 -3.66 20.97 -18.33
N TYR A 462 -2.92 21.56 -19.26
CA TYR A 462 -3.23 21.52 -20.68
C TYR A 462 -2.00 21.80 -21.54
N TYR A 463 -2.09 21.57 -22.86
CA TYR A 463 -1.05 21.96 -23.81
C TYR A 463 -1.45 23.23 -24.58
N ALA A 464 -0.54 24.22 -24.59
CA ALA A 464 -0.63 25.42 -25.43
C ALA A 464 0.62 25.51 -26.30
N ALA A 465 0.47 25.52 -27.62
CA ALA A 465 1.57 25.54 -28.57
C ALA A 465 2.68 24.52 -28.24
N GLY A 466 2.28 23.28 -27.91
CA GLY A 466 3.18 22.19 -27.57
C GLY A 466 3.78 22.22 -26.17
N LYS A 467 3.48 23.21 -25.33
CA LYS A 467 3.98 23.31 -23.94
C LYS A 467 2.93 22.84 -22.96
N LEU A 468 3.33 21.98 -22.01
CA LEU A 468 2.50 21.67 -20.84
C LEU A 468 2.41 22.90 -19.94
N THR A 469 1.19 23.27 -19.57
CA THR A 469 0.88 24.49 -18.82
C THR A 469 -0.06 24.17 -17.66
N ASP A 470 0.11 24.84 -16.52
CA ASP A 470 -0.76 24.81 -15.33
C ASP A 470 -0.97 23.40 -14.74
N PHE A 471 -0.08 22.46 -14.99
CA PHE A 471 -0.15 21.09 -14.48
C PHE A 471 -0.04 21.06 -12.95
N GLY A 472 -0.91 20.27 -12.30
CA GLY A 472 -1.00 20.20 -10.82
C GLY A 472 -1.82 21.33 -10.20
N GLY A 473 -2.05 22.45 -10.89
CA GLY A 473 -2.78 23.60 -10.38
C GLY A 473 -4.16 23.78 -11.00
N HIS A 474 -4.31 23.49 -12.28
CA HIS A 474 -5.55 23.76 -13.02
C HIS A 474 -6.05 22.54 -13.78
N GLY A 475 -7.39 22.41 -13.87
CA GLY A 475 -8.07 21.47 -14.76
C GLY A 475 -8.75 22.21 -15.92
N ARG A 476 -8.54 21.70 -17.15
CA ARG A 476 -9.24 22.19 -18.36
C ARG A 476 -9.79 21.02 -19.14
N TYR A 477 -11.11 21.04 -19.33
CA TYR A 477 -11.87 19.91 -19.86
C TYR A 477 -12.83 20.37 -20.95
N TRP A 478 -12.70 19.82 -22.15
CA TRP A 478 -13.57 20.17 -23.28
C TRP A 478 -15.03 19.84 -23.03
N THR A 479 -15.92 20.62 -23.68
CA THR A 479 -17.34 20.29 -23.84
C THR A 479 -17.65 19.89 -25.28
N SER A 480 -18.81 19.29 -25.47
CA SER A 480 -19.32 18.98 -26.81
C SER A 480 -19.90 20.21 -27.55
N THR A 481 -19.91 21.39 -26.94
CA THR A 481 -20.57 22.61 -27.50
C THR A 481 -19.51 23.60 -27.94
N PRO A 482 -19.52 24.02 -29.25
CA PRO A 482 -18.68 25.10 -29.73
C PRO A 482 -19.19 26.46 -29.24
N TYR A 483 -18.29 27.46 -29.19
CA TYR A 483 -18.69 28.84 -28.86
C TYR A 483 -19.43 29.52 -30.04
N PRO A 484 -20.56 30.23 -29.80
CA PRO A 484 -21.39 30.76 -30.87
C PRO A 484 -20.80 31.95 -31.62
N TYR A 485 -19.95 32.76 -30.96
CA TYR A 485 -19.50 34.05 -31.52
C TYR A 485 -18.11 33.98 -32.17
N ASP A 486 -17.33 32.89 -31.93
CA ASP A 486 -16.05 32.69 -32.59
C ASP A 486 -15.88 31.21 -32.95
N LYS A 487 -15.64 30.94 -34.23
CA LYS A 487 -15.39 29.58 -34.77
C LYS A 487 -14.13 28.92 -34.28
N ASN A 488 -13.21 29.69 -33.73
CA ASN A 488 -11.93 29.21 -33.20
C ASN A 488 -11.99 28.87 -31.69
N ILE A 489 -13.12 29.19 -31.04
CA ILE A 489 -13.33 29.02 -29.60
C ILE A 489 -14.33 27.90 -29.31
N SER A 490 -14.16 27.20 -28.23
CA SER A 490 -15.14 26.26 -27.65
C SER A 490 -15.26 26.42 -26.15
N TYR A 491 -16.45 26.04 -25.65
CA TYR A 491 -16.65 26.00 -24.20
C TYR A 491 -15.83 24.89 -23.56
N ASN A 492 -15.36 25.16 -22.35
CA ASN A 492 -14.70 24.18 -21.49
C ASN A 492 -15.02 24.43 -20.02
N LEU A 493 -14.95 23.40 -19.22
CA LEU A 493 -14.91 23.49 -17.77
C LEU A 493 -13.46 23.79 -17.37
N TYR A 494 -13.27 24.92 -16.71
CA TYR A 494 -12.00 25.33 -16.12
C TYR A 494 -12.13 25.41 -14.62
N PHE A 495 -11.13 24.96 -13.89
CA PHE A 495 -11.07 25.13 -12.44
C PHE A 495 -9.63 25.19 -11.92
N HIS A 496 -9.49 25.82 -10.78
CA HIS A 496 -8.34 25.76 -9.90
C HIS A 496 -8.80 25.83 -8.43
N ALA A 497 -7.87 25.91 -7.46
CA ALA A 497 -8.20 25.81 -6.03
C ALA A 497 -9.26 26.84 -5.55
N HIS A 498 -9.45 27.94 -6.25
CA HIS A 498 -10.27 29.05 -5.77
C HIS A 498 -11.50 29.38 -6.65
N ASP A 499 -11.60 28.79 -7.84
CA ASP A 499 -12.78 28.98 -8.66
C ASP A 499 -13.07 27.82 -9.62
N VAL A 500 -14.30 27.80 -10.11
CA VAL A 500 -14.78 26.97 -11.22
C VAL A 500 -15.45 27.88 -12.22
N VAL A 501 -15.04 27.80 -13.48
CA VAL A 501 -15.49 28.68 -14.55
C VAL A 501 -16.03 27.87 -15.74
N VAL A 502 -17.17 28.30 -16.30
CA VAL A 502 -17.58 27.89 -17.63
C VAL A 502 -16.88 28.83 -18.62
N SER A 503 -15.73 28.43 -19.11
CA SER A 503 -14.88 29.28 -19.95
C SER A 503 -15.37 29.31 -21.39
N ASN A 504 -15.41 30.50 -21.96
CA ASN A 504 -15.78 30.81 -23.37
C ASN A 504 -14.62 31.46 -24.13
N GLY A 505 -13.41 31.42 -23.62
CA GLY A 505 -12.21 32.03 -24.19
C GLY A 505 -11.11 31.04 -24.57
N SER A 506 -11.46 29.79 -24.83
CA SER A 506 -10.42 28.73 -25.04
C SER A 506 -10.30 28.37 -26.51
N ASP A 507 -9.13 28.64 -27.05
CA ASP A 507 -8.75 28.30 -28.43
C ASP A 507 -8.85 26.79 -28.65
N ARG A 508 -9.52 26.37 -29.71
CA ARG A 508 -9.73 24.97 -30.08
C ARG A 508 -8.46 24.20 -30.39
N TRP A 509 -7.38 24.88 -30.73
CA TRP A 509 -6.07 24.26 -30.99
C TRP A 509 -5.27 23.95 -29.72
N ASN A 510 -5.73 24.37 -28.54
CA ASN A 510 -5.12 23.93 -27.26
C ASN A 510 -5.47 22.47 -26.98
N GLY A 511 -4.56 21.76 -26.32
CA GLY A 511 -4.74 20.37 -25.92
C GLY A 511 -5.37 20.27 -24.53
N TYR A 512 -6.68 20.02 -24.43
CA TYR A 512 -7.40 19.81 -23.17
C TYR A 512 -7.80 18.35 -22.98
N ARG A 513 -8.26 18.03 -21.78
CA ARG A 513 -8.78 16.69 -21.47
C ARG A 513 -10.22 16.52 -21.94
N LEU A 514 -10.54 15.27 -22.27
CA LEU A 514 -11.93 14.84 -22.42
C LEU A 514 -12.42 14.20 -21.12
N TRP A 515 -13.71 14.20 -20.93
CA TRP A 515 -14.36 13.62 -19.75
C TRP A 515 -15.82 13.29 -20.05
N THR A 516 -16.37 12.38 -19.23
CA THR A 516 -17.80 12.07 -19.27
C THR A 516 -18.41 12.36 -17.90
N SER A 517 -19.65 12.84 -17.89
CA SER A 517 -20.42 12.98 -16.64
C SER A 517 -20.81 11.59 -16.13
N GLU A 518 -20.54 11.33 -14.84
CA GLU A 518 -20.97 10.10 -14.15
C GLU A 518 -22.33 10.27 -13.46
#